data_7b8ce165f34ea19c43f5d9cae753cc3e
#
_entry.id   7b8ce165f34ea19c43f5d9cae753cc3e
#
_cell.length_a   1.000
_cell.length_b   1.000
_cell.length_c   1.000
_cell.angle_alpha   90.00
_cell.angle_beta   90.00
_cell.angle_gamma   90.00
#
_symmetry.space_group_name_H-M   'P 1'
#
loop_
_entity.id
_entity.type
_entity.pdbx_description
1 polymer ?
#
loop_
_entity_poly.entity_id
_entity_poly.type
_entity_poly.pdbx_seq_one_letter_code
_entity_poly.pdbx_strand_id
1 'polypeptide(L)'
;MPNLTVAENIILSMDASGKTFDRSKKEIVNDLLVQVHLPQEYANERILHLSGGEQQRVAIARALSHDPAIIVADEPTGNLDLATQDDIMGIFQALAHDEQHCVIIVTHSPEVAKASDEIFELAPIKRRR
;
A
#
# COMPACT_ATOMS: atom_id res chain seq x y z
N MET A 1 -13.52 -4.99 5.37
CA MET A 1 -14.28 -5.63 6.47
C MET A 1 -13.62 -5.32 7.79
N PRO A 2 -14.30 -4.55 8.65
CA PRO A 2 -13.66 -3.96 9.83
C PRO A 2 -13.34 -4.95 10.95
N ASN A 3 -13.97 -6.11 10.98
CA ASN A 3 -13.76 -7.09 12.05
C ASN A 3 -12.62 -8.07 11.77
N LEU A 4 -11.97 -7.97 10.60
CA LEU A 4 -10.90 -8.88 10.25
C LEU A 4 -9.59 -8.48 10.93
N THR A 5 -8.77 -9.47 11.21
CA THR A 5 -7.36 -9.22 11.56
C THR A 5 -6.58 -8.78 10.33
N VAL A 6 -5.40 -8.23 10.55
CA VAL A 6 -4.48 -7.87 9.47
C VAL A 6 -4.20 -9.07 8.55
N ALA A 7 -3.86 -10.21 9.15
CA ALA A 7 -3.59 -11.43 8.38
C ALA A 7 -4.79 -11.86 7.55
N GLU A 8 -5.98 -11.89 8.14
CA GLU A 8 -7.20 -12.26 7.43
C GLU A 8 -7.50 -11.33 6.26
N ASN A 9 -7.29 -10.04 6.43
CA ASN A 9 -7.49 -9.03 5.38
C ASN A 9 -6.56 -9.27 4.19
N ILE A 10 -5.29 -9.55 4.45
CA ILE A 10 -4.29 -9.83 3.40
C ILE A 10 -4.59 -11.17 2.73
N ILE A 11 -4.91 -12.21 3.49
CA ILE A 11 -5.21 -13.54 2.96
C ILE A 11 -6.44 -13.53 2.06
N LEU A 12 -7.47 -12.75 2.41
CA LEU A 12 -8.63 -12.57 1.53
C LEU A 12 -8.24 -12.06 0.15
N SER A 13 -7.32 -11.11 0.09
CA SER A 13 -6.82 -10.60 -1.20
C SER A 13 -6.05 -11.67 -1.97
N MET A 14 -5.25 -12.47 -1.27
CA MET A 14 -4.54 -13.58 -1.89
C MET A 14 -5.50 -14.62 -2.47
N ASP A 15 -6.53 -14.99 -1.71
CA ASP A 15 -7.55 -15.94 -2.15
C ASP A 15 -8.35 -15.40 -3.34
N ALA A 16 -8.71 -14.12 -3.30
CA ALA A 16 -9.46 -13.48 -4.38
C ALA A 16 -8.68 -13.37 -5.69
N SER A 17 -7.35 -13.37 -5.63
CA SER A 17 -6.50 -13.27 -6.83
C SER A 17 -6.56 -14.52 -7.71
N GLY A 18 -7.00 -15.64 -7.17
CA GLY A 18 -7.00 -16.93 -7.88
C GLY A 18 -5.61 -17.51 -8.13
N LYS A 19 -4.56 -16.86 -7.63
CA LYS A 19 -3.19 -17.36 -7.79
C LYS A 19 -2.87 -18.45 -6.80
N THR A 20 -1.98 -19.37 -7.18
CA THR A 20 -1.40 -20.38 -6.28
C THR A 20 -0.09 -19.84 -5.74
N PHE A 21 0.23 -20.24 -4.51
CA PHE A 21 1.43 -19.79 -3.83
C PHE A 21 2.26 -21.01 -3.43
N ASP A 22 3.58 -20.93 -3.63
CA ASP A 22 4.54 -22.00 -3.32
C ASP A 22 5.03 -21.96 -1.87
N ARG A 23 4.58 -20.98 -1.10
CA ARG A 23 4.88 -20.80 0.32
C ARG A 23 3.60 -20.72 1.10
N SER A 24 3.65 -20.97 2.42
CA SER A 24 2.49 -20.82 3.27
C SER A 24 2.01 -19.36 3.27
N LYS A 25 0.69 -19.16 3.35
CA LYS A 25 0.11 -17.81 3.41
C LYS A 25 0.60 -17.05 4.64
N LYS A 26 0.79 -17.74 5.77
CA LYS A 26 1.34 -17.14 6.99
C LYS A 26 2.74 -16.57 6.76
N GLU A 27 3.61 -17.30 6.07
CA GLU A 27 4.96 -16.81 5.75
C GLU A 27 4.90 -15.59 4.84
N ILE A 28 4.03 -15.62 3.83
CA ILE A 28 3.86 -14.50 2.90
C ILE A 28 3.37 -13.27 3.65
N VAL A 29 2.37 -13.43 4.54
CA VAL A 29 1.86 -12.31 5.35
C VAL A 29 2.98 -11.73 6.21
N ASN A 30 3.77 -12.56 6.88
CA ASN A 30 4.87 -12.09 7.71
C ASN A 30 5.90 -11.29 6.92
N ASP A 31 6.27 -11.74 5.73
CA ASP A 31 7.20 -11.03 4.87
C ASP A 31 6.64 -9.71 4.38
N LEU A 32 5.35 -9.68 4.05
CA LEU A 32 4.67 -8.44 3.64
C LEU A 32 4.65 -7.41 4.77
N LEU A 33 4.40 -7.84 6.00
CA LEU A 33 4.42 -6.93 7.15
C LEU A 33 5.80 -6.31 7.34
N VAL A 34 6.86 -7.09 7.23
CA VAL A 34 8.22 -6.56 7.28
C VAL A 34 8.45 -5.53 6.18
N GLN A 35 8.00 -5.84 4.97
CA GLN A 35 8.18 -4.98 3.80
C GLN A 35 7.49 -3.62 3.96
N VAL A 36 6.37 -3.57 4.67
CA VAL A 36 5.64 -2.33 4.94
C VAL A 36 5.93 -1.73 6.31
N HIS A 37 7.01 -2.18 6.96
CA HIS A 37 7.48 -1.67 8.26
C HIS A 37 6.48 -1.85 9.40
N LEU A 38 5.75 -2.97 9.40
CA LEU A 38 4.88 -3.34 10.52
C LEU A 38 5.46 -4.53 11.28
N PRO A 39 5.37 -4.53 12.62
CA PRO A 39 5.74 -5.70 13.40
C PRO A 39 4.92 -6.94 13.02
N GLN A 40 5.54 -8.10 13.00
CA GLN A 40 4.85 -9.35 12.63
C GLN A 40 3.72 -9.70 13.61
N GLU A 41 3.82 -9.24 14.85
CA GLU A 41 2.77 -9.41 15.86
C GLU A 41 1.45 -8.77 15.41
N TYR A 42 1.50 -7.77 14.55
CA TYR A 42 0.31 -7.09 14.04
C TYR A 42 -0.57 -7.99 13.16
N ALA A 43 -0.06 -9.14 12.72
CA ALA A 43 -0.86 -10.10 11.95
C ALA A 43 -2.17 -10.48 12.66
N ASN A 44 -2.15 -10.54 13.98
CA ASN A 44 -3.30 -10.93 14.80
C ASN A 44 -4.12 -9.74 15.31
N GLU A 45 -3.68 -8.51 15.01
CA GLU A 45 -4.42 -7.31 15.40
C GLU A 45 -5.60 -7.07 14.48
N ARG A 46 -6.67 -6.53 15.04
CA ARG A 46 -7.81 -6.11 14.23
C ARG A 46 -7.53 -4.78 13.55
N ILE A 47 -7.96 -4.66 12.30
CA ILE A 47 -7.71 -3.46 11.47
C ILE A 47 -8.18 -2.19 12.20
N LEU A 48 -9.34 -2.25 12.85
CA LEU A 48 -9.91 -1.09 13.54
C LEU A 48 -9.07 -0.58 14.73
N HIS A 49 -8.17 -1.41 15.26
CA HIS A 49 -7.30 -1.00 16.37
C HIS A 49 -6.03 -0.29 15.90
N LEU A 50 -5.81 -0.20 14.59
CA LEU A 50 -4.61 0.40 14.02
C LEU A 50 -4.78 1.90 13.80
N SER A 51 -3.66 2.63 13.84
CA SER A 51 -3.61 4.02 13.43
C SER A 51 -3.90 4.17 11.93
N GLY A 52 -4.17 5.39 11.48
CA GLY A 52 -4.39 5.66 10.05
C GLY A 52 -3.21 5.25 9.18
N GLY A 53 -1.98 5.56 9.61
CA GLY A 53 -0.76 5.16 8.90
C GLY A 53 -0.55 3.66 8.88
N GLU A 54 -0.84 2.99 9.98
CA GLU A 54 -0.76 1.53 10.06
C GLU A 54 -1.79 0.86 9.16
N GLN A 55 -3.02 1.38 9.13
CA GLN A 55 -4.06 0.88 8.21
C GLN A 55 -3.63 1.06 6.75
N GLN A 56 -3.00 2.19 6.44
CA GLN A 56 -2.48 2.43 5.09
C GLN A 56 -1.39 1.44 4.70
N ARG A 57 -0.48 1.13 5.63
CA ARG A 57 0.54 0.10 5.38
C ARG A 57 -0.06 -1.27 5.16
N VAL A 58 -1.12 -1.63 5.88
CA VAL A 58 -1.85 -2.88 5.64
C VAL A 58 -2.47 -2.88 4.25
N ALA A 59 -3.03 -1.75 3.81
CA ALA A 59 -3.58 -1.62 2.46
C ALA A 59 -2.50 -1.84 1.39
N ILE A 60 -1.30 -1.32 1.60
CA ILE A 60 -0.16 -1.55 0.70
C ILE A 60 0.23 -3.04 0.70
N ALA A 61 0.35 -3.65 1.86
CA ALA A 61 0.66 -5.08 1.98
C ALA A 61 -0.39 -5.94 1.28
N ARG A 62 -1.66 -5.59 1.42
CA ARG A 62 -2.76 -6.27 0.74
C ARG A 62 -2.62 -6.16 -0.77
N ALA A 63 -2.30 -4.98 -1.29
CA ALA A 63 -2.08 -4.79 -2.73
C ALA A 63 -0.90 -5.63 -3.24
N LEU A 64 0.15 -5.78 -2.43
CA LEU A 64 1.34 -6.56 -2.78
C LEU A 64 1.14 -8.07 -2.69
N SER A 65 0.09 -8.53 -2.04
CA SER A 65 -0.07 -9.94 -1.67
C SER A 65 -0.11 -10.89 -2.86
N HIS A 66 -0.51 -10.41 -4.03
CA HIS A 66 -0.55 -11.21 -5.26
C HIS A 66 0.53 -10.79 -6.26
N ASP A 67 1.56 -10.08 -5.81
CA ASP A 67 2.74 -9.65 -6.58
C ASP A 67 2.40 -8.98 -7.91
N PRO A 68 1.67 -7.84 -7.88
CA PRO A 68 1.26 -7.17 -9.11
C PRO A 68 2.43 -6.42 -9.75
N ALA A 69 2.42 -6.31 -11.08
CA ALA A 69 3.40 -5.49 -11.80
C ALA A 69 3.17 -3.99 -11.57
N ILE A 70 1.91 -3.60 -11.40
CA ILE A 70 1.50 -2.19 -11.26
C ILE A 70 0.72 -2.03 -9.96
N ILE A 71 1.10 -1.03 -9.18
CA ILE A 71 0.43 -0.64 -7.94
C ILE A 71 -0.12 0.77 -8.15
N VAL A 72 -1.42 0.94 -7.89
CA VAL A 72 -2.08 2.24 -7.98
C VAL A 72 -2.50 2.66 -6.58
N ALA A 73 -2.08 3.85 -6.15
CA ALA A 73 -2.45 4.41 -4.86
C ALA A 73 -3.11 5.77 -5.07
N ASP A 74 -4.30 5.95 -4.50
CA ASP A 74 -5.08 7.19 -4.59
C ASP A 74 -5.02 7.92 -3.25
N GLU A 75 -4.37 9.09 -3.25
CA GLU A 75 -4.15 9.91 -2.05
C GLU A 75 -3.60 9.11 -0.87
N PRO A 76 -2.48 8.37 -1.03
CA PRO A 76 -2.05 7.40 -0.01
C PRO A 76 -1.58 8.01 1.29
N THR A 77 -1.33 9.32 1.31
CA THR A 77 -0.85 10.04 2.51
C THR A 77 -1.88 11.04 3.05
N GLY A 78 -3.11 11.01 2.54
CA GLY A 78 -4.17 11.92 2.98
C GLY A 78 -4.46 11.79 4.48
N ASN A 79 -4.55 12.93 5.18
CA ASN A 79 -4.84 13.01 6.60
C ASN A 79 -3.78 12.39 7.53
N LEU A 80 -2.57 12.14 7.03
CA LEU A 80 -1.46 11.64 7.83
C LEU A 80 -0.49 12.77 8.17
N ASP A 81 0.19 12.66 9.32
CA ASP A 81 1.23 13.60 9.68
C ASP A 81 2.46 13.46 8.76
N LEU A 82 3.35 14.46 8.78
CA LEU A 82 4.50 14.49 7.86
C LEU A 82 5.44 13.30 8.04
N ALA A 83 5.71 12.90 9.28
CA ALA A 83 6.60 11.78 9.54
C ALA A 83 6.03 10.47 8.98
N THR A 84 4.72 10.26 9.14
CA THR A 84 4.02 9.08 8.61
C THR A 84 3.95 9.13 7.09
N GLN A 85 3.71 10.32 6.51
CA GLN A 85 3.74 10.50 5.04
C GLN A 85 5.10 10.10 4.48
N ASP A 86 6.19 10.57 5.08
CA ASP A 86 7.55 10.27 4.62
C ASP A 86 7.84 8.77 4.69
N ASP A 87 7.40 8.11 5.74
CA ASP A 87 7.57 6.67 5.89
C ASP A 87 6.81 5.89 4.81
N ILE A 88 5.57 6.26 4.53
CA ILE A 88 4.77 5.63 3.48
C ILE A 88 5.38 5.88 2.10
N MET A 89 5.84 7.11 1.83
CA MET A 89 6.50 7.39 0.56
C MET A 89 7.80 6.62 0.42
N GLY A 90 8.54 6.42 1.52
CA GLY A 90 9.72 5.56 1.53
C GLY A 90 9.41 4.12 1.14
N ILE A 91 8.28 3.59 1.59
CA ILE A 91 7.81 2.25 1.21
C ILE A 91 7.56 2.19 -0.30
N PHE A 92 6.83 3.15 -0.86
CA PHE A 92 6.56 3.21 -2.30
C PHE A 92 7.83 3.33 -3.13
N GLN A 93 8.79 4.14 -2.69
CA GLN A 93 10.07 4.29 -3.37
C GLN A 93 10.84 2.98 -3.41
N ALA A 94 10.88 2.25 -2.28
CA ALA A 94 11.53 0.94 -2.23
C ALA A 94 10.84 -0.07 -3.15
N LEU A 95 9.51 -0.06 -3.21
CA LEU A 95 8.76 -0.94 -4.11
C LEU A 95 9.09 -0.65 -5.58
N ALA A 96 9.23 0.61 -5.95
CA ALA A 96 9.53 1.01 -7.32
C ALA A 96 10.99 0.71 -7.70
N HIS A 97 11.94 1.03 -6.82
CA HIS A 97 13.36 0.99 -7.15
C HIS A 97 14.01 -0.35 -6.83
N ASP A 98 13.66 -0.97 -5.70
CA ASP A 98 14.30 -2.20 -5.24
C ASP A 98 13.54 -3.44 -5.69
N GLU A 99 12.20 -3.38 -5.67
CA GLU A 99 11.33 -4.53 -5.99
C GLU A 99 10.78 -4.45 -7.42
N GLN A 100 11.09 -3.40 -8.16
CA GLN A 100 10.75 -3.22 -9.58
C GLN A 100 9.25 -3.23 -9.89
N HIS A 101 8.41 -2.76 -8.95
CA HIS A 101 7.01 -2.50 -9.23
C HIS A 101 6.86 -1.15 -9.94
N CYS A 102 5.87 -1.04 -10.83
CA CYS A 102 5.44 0.25 -11.34
C CYS A 102 4.44 0.85 -10.35
N VAL A 103 4.81 1.92 -9.66
CA VAL A 103 3.96 2.57 -8.67
C VAL A 103 3.38 3.85 -9.27
N ILE A 104 2.05 3.92 -9.33
CA ILE A 104 1.33 5.10 -9.81
C ILE A 104 0.58 5.71 -8.63
N ILE A 105 0.88 6.96 -8.32
CA ILE A 105 0.25 7.67 -7.20
C ILE A 105 -0.58 8.81 -7.76
N VAL A 106 -1.86 8.86 -7.38
CA VAL A 106 -2.77 9.97 -7.66
C VAL A 106 -2.80 10.84 -6.41
N THR A 107 -2.44 12.11 -6.55
CA THR A 107 -2.32 12.99 -5.38
C THR A 107 -2.52 14.45 -5.75
N HIS A 108 -2.99 15.24 -4.78
CA HIS A 108 -2.99 16.70 -4.82
C HIS A 108 -1.81 17.27 -3.99
N SER A 109 -1.01 16.44 -3.35
CA SER A 109 0.07 16.87 -2.46
C SER A 109 1.34 17.19 -3.26
N PRO A 110 1.84 18.45 -3.20
CA PRO A 110 3.12 18.80 -3.83
C PRO A 110 4.30 18.02 -3.26
N GLU A 111 4.28 17.70 -1.98
CA GLU A 111 5.33 16.94 -1.32
C GLU A 111 5.43 15.53 -1.85
N VAL A 112 4.29 14.87 -2.06
CA VAL A 112 4.23 13.53 -2.65
C VAL A 112 4.72 13.57 -4.10
N ALA A 113 4.28 14.56 -4.87
CA ALA A 113 4.72 14.74 -6.25
C ALA A 113 6.24 14.89 -6.34
N LYS A 114 6.85 15.71 -5.46
CA LYS A 114 8.30 15.91 -5.43
C LYS A 114 9.09 14.64 -5.08
N ALA A 115 8.48 13.74 -4.32
CA ALA A 115 9.11 12.47 -3.94
C ALA A 115 9.04 11.42 -5.05
N SER A 116 8.36 11.72 -6.17
CA SER A 116 8.15 10.80 -7.29
C SER A 116 9.21 10.99 -8.37
N ASP A 117 9.48 9.92 -9.14
CA ASP A 117 10.46 9.97 -10.24
C ASP A 117 9.95 10.79 -11.41
N GLU A 118 8.67 10.66 -11.74
CA GLU A 118 8.04 11.40 -12.83
C GLU A 118 6.70 11.96 -12.35
N ILE A 119 6.36 13.14 -12.86
CA ILE A 119 5.13 13.83 -12.50
C ILE A 119 4.33 14.11 -13.77
N PHE A 120 3.06 13.69 -13.78
CA PHE A 120 2.12 14.03 -14.83
C PHE A 120 1.03 14.89 -14.23
N GLU A 121 0.94 16.13 -14.69
CA GLU A 121 -0.09 17.06 -14.24
C GLU A 121 -1.29 16.96 -15.17
N LEU A 122 -2.45 16.64 -14.61
CA LEU A 122 -3.68 16.52 -15.38
C LEU A 122 -4.36 17.88 -15.50
N ALA A 123 -4.59 18.30 -16.74
CA ALA A 123 -5.33 19.53 -17.02
C ALA A 123 -6.83 19.26 -16.92
N PRO A 124 -7.64 20.25 -16.43
CA PRO A 124 -9.09 20.11 -16.43
C PRO A 124 -9.63 19.96 -17.85
N ILE A 125 -10.61 19.06 -18.01
CA ILE A 125 -11.31 18.91 -19.29
C ILE A 125 -12.24 20.12 -19.46
N LYS A 126 -12.02 20.91 -20.53
CA LYS A 126 -12.95 21.97 -20.89
C LYS A 126 -14.19 21.36 -21.55
N ARG A 127 -15.35 21.52 -20.89
CA ARG A 127 -16.62 21.13 -21.52
C ARG A 127 -16.97 22.14 -22.61
N ARG A 128 -17.26 21.64 -23.80
CA ARG A 128 -17.87 22.46 -24.85
C ARG A 128 -19.33 22.73 -24.47
N ARG A 129 -19.72 23.97 -24.55
CA ARG A 129 -21.13 24.37 -24.42
C ARG A 129 -21.84 24.15 -25.74
#